data_294eefce73c482b4334df958e4fbec63
#
_entry.id   294eefce73c482b4334df958e4fbec63
#
_cell.length_a   1.000
_cell.length_b   1.000
_cell.length_c   1.000
_cell.angle_alpha   90.00
_cell.angle_beta   90.00
_cell.angle_gamma   90.00
#
_symmetry.space_group_name_H-M   'P 1'
#
loop_
_entity.id
_entity.type
_entity.pdbx_description
1 polymer ?
#
loop_
_entity_poly.entity_id
_entity_poly.type
_entity_poly.pdbx_seq_one_letter_code
_entity_poly.pdbx_strand_id
1 'polypeptide(L)'
;MIRNLASLALVAAGTSIAAAVPAAANDWAGPYIGIGGGYGMTNTRTNAFITDFLDEAVTSKSGQAGNGGFLTLSAGYDHALFGPLVVGVFVDYDFSNIDTGFSSLLAAETGHFKVGDQLSVGGRVGYLVAPTTLFFSTFGYAHSDPSDMTINYNGSKLRADLGSFNGYFLGSGVETLIGNGFSLKAEYRYTSMQAENADFGFGPIAVTNGVKPQIQTIRMSLNYRFGDGKKDVVDNSIPPITSSWTGPYIGVGTGYSVAQKREDFGPNAGPFNNPVSNDGGFISASVGYDYQFRQRFVAGAFADADFSNLHYSDTNSADDGTEFWSSRGGFKNILMVGGRLGYLTAPDTLLFVSGGYANAGLGETLLTVNISDPPVSGVLYDAKRLSGAFIGAGIETKIWDSLSLKAEYRYIDLESATLEPFPAHIDPDIQMGRLSLNWRP
;
A
#
# COMPACT_ATOMS: atom_id res chain seq x y z
N MET A 1 15.34 7.83 -13.58
CA MET A 1 15.19 6.36 -13.52
C MET A 1 15.97 5.66 -12.39
N ILE A 2 17.04 6.22 -11.84
CA ILE A 2 17.90 5.58 -10.82
C ILE A 2 17.52 5.96 -9.37
N ARG A 3 16.77 7.05 -9.15
CA ARG A 3 16.42 7.53 -7.81
C ARG A 3 15.31 6.75 -7.09
N ASN A 4 14.45 6.05 -7.81
CA ASN A 4 13.32 5.30 -7.24
C ASN A 4 13.66 3.83 -6.93
N LEU A 5 14.83 3.33 -7.35
CA LEU A 5 15.29 1.97 -7.03
C LEU A 5 15.89 1.86 -5.62
N ALA A 6 16.32 2.96 -5.02
CA ALA A 6 16.92 2.94 -3.69
C ALA A 6 15.92 2.67 -2.56
N SER A 7 14.64 2.99 -2.76
CA SER A 7 13.59 2.72 -1.77
C SER A 7 13.07 1.26 -1.80
N LEU A 8 13.30 0.55 -2.91
CA LEU A 8 12.92 -0.87 -3.05
C LEU A 8 13.99 -1.84 -2.51
N ALA A 9 15.23 -1.40 -2.38
CA ALA A 9 16.35 -2.26 -1.99
C ALA A 9 16.35 -2.69 -0.51
N LEU A 10 15.55 -2.03 0.35
CA LEU A 10 15.54 -2.34 1.79
C LEU A 10 14.63 -3.52 2.17
N VAL A 11 13.75 -3.97 1.27
CA VAL A 11 12.91 -5.16 1.52
C VAL A 11 13.64 -6.46 1.20
N ALA A 12 14.73 -6.40 0.44
CA ALA A 12 15.47 -7.59 -0.02
C ALA A 12 16.71 -7.94 0.81
N ALA A 13 17.07 -7.17 1.84
CA ALA A 13 18.17 -7.51 2.74
C ALA A 13 17.73 -8.54 3.80
N GLY A 14 17.21 -9.67 3.35
CA GLY A 14 17.14 -10.89 4.15
C GLY A 14 18.56 -11.43 4.36
N THR A 15 19.20 -11.00 5.44
CA THR A 15 20.40 -11.66 5.94
C THR A 15 20.13 -13.16 6.05
N SER A 16 21.05 -13.96 5.55
CA SER A 16 21.07 -15.42 5.67
C SER A 16 21.00 -15.85 7.14
N ILE A 17 19.78 -16.06 7.64
CA ILE A 17 19.52 -16.66 8.94
C ILE A 17 19.43 -18.15 8.70
N ALA A 18 20.56 -18.84 8.81
CA ALA A 18 20.61 -20.30 8.81
C ALA A 18 20.15 -20.81 10.19
N ALA A 19 18.84 -20.82 10.43
CA ALA A 19 18.26 -21.60 11.50
C ALA A 19 17.85 -22.96 10.91
N ALA A 20 18.39 -24.05 11.44
CA ALA A 20 17.99 -25.42 11.07
C ALA A 20 16.60 -25.69 11.65
N VAL A 21 15.55 -25.27 10.94
CA VAL A 21 14.20 -25.77 11.17
C VAL A 21 14.09 -27.08 10.36
N PRO A 22 13.80 -28.24 10.95
CA PRO A 22 13.48 -29.42 10.20
C PRO A 22 12.16 -29.15 9.47
N ALA A 23 12.28 -28.87 8.18
CA ALA A 23 11.17 -28.34 7.42
C ALA A 23 10.31 -29.45 6.88
N ALA A 24 9.05 -29.45 7.21
CA ALA A 24 7.98 -30.04 6.43
C ALA A 24 7.74 -29.23 5.13
N ALA A 25 8.80 -28.94 4.35
CA ALA A 25 8.67 -28.20 3.10
C ALA A 25 7.80 -28.94 2.09
N ASN A 26 7.71 -30.28 2.19
CA ASN A 26 6.85 -31.08 1.34
C ASN A 26 5.35 -30.80 1.52
N ASP A 27 4.92 -30.32 2.70
CA ASP A 27 3.53 -29.95 2.95
C ASP A 27 3.11 -28.69 2.18
N TRP A 28 4.11 -27.92 1.71
CA TRP A 28 3.94 -26.73 0.90
C TRP A 28 4.00 -27.02 -0.60
N ALA A 29 4.44 -28.21 -1.01
CA ALA A 29 4.54 -28.58 -2.43
C ALA A 29 3.18 -28.97 -3.00
N GLY A 30 2.95 -28.61 -4.26
CA GLY A 30 1.74 -28.99 -5.00
C GLY A 30 0.91 -27.82 -5.47
N PRO A 31 -0.17 -28.11 -6.24
CA PRO A 31 -1.09 -27.10 -6.73
C PRO A 31 -1.97 -26.55 -5.61
N TYR A 32 -2.41 -25.31 -5.78
CA TYR A 32 -3.39 -24.69 -4.90
C TYR A 32 -4.33 -23.80 -5.69
N ILE A 33 -5.51 -23.57 -5.11
CA ILE A 33 -6.47 -22.55 -5.52
C ILE A 33 -6.80 -21.68 -4.33
N GLY A 34 -7.18 -20.44 -4.58
CA GLY A 34 -7.50 -19.50 -3.51
C GLY A 34 -8.59 -18.53 -3.88
N ILE A 35 -9.28 -18.07 -2.86
CA ILE A 35 -10.19 -16.94 -2.93
C ILE A 35 -9.79 -15.93 -1.88
N GLY A 36 -9.83 -14.67 -2.24
CA GLY A 36 -9.42 -13.61 -1.35
C GLY A 36 -10.01 -12.27 -1.72
N GLY A 37 -9.48 -11.25 -1.12
CA GLY A 37 -9.81 -9.89 -1.44
C GLY A 37 -8.89 -8.95 -0.69
N GLY A 38 -9.09 -7.68 -0.92
CA GLY A 38 -8.26 -6.67 -0.32
C GLY A 38 -8.73 -5.27 -0.60
N TYR A 39 -7.86 -4.36 -0.27
CA TYR A 39 -8.06 -2.95 -0.53
C TYR A 39 -6.81 -2.39 -1.22
N GLY A 40 -7.01 -1.56 -2.23
CA GLY A 40 -5.94 -0.95 -2.99
C GLY A 40 -6.01 0.56 -2.95
N MET A 41 -4.85 1.17 -3.03
CA MET A 41 -4.69 2.59 -3.27
C MET A 41 -3.84 2.82 -4.51
N THR A 42 -4.18 3.87 -5.24
CA THR A 42 -3.36 4.33 -6.35
C THR A 42 -2.69 5.65 -6.01
N ASN A 43 -1.43 5.76 -6.38
CA ASN A 43 -0.78 7.02 -6.64
C ASN A 43 -0.57 7.11 -8.16
N THR A 44 -1.48 7.76 -8.83
CA THR A 44 -1.44 7.92 -10.28
C THR A 44 -0.70 9.20 -10.62
N ARG A 45 0.45 9.07 -11.26
CA ARG A 45 1.16 10.23 -11.81
C ARG A 45 0.52 10.61 -13.12
N THR A 46 0.02 11.84 -13.18
CA THR A 46 -0.50 12.44 -14.39
C THR A 46 0.47 13.45 -14.96
N ASN A 47 0.55 13.50 -16.28
CA ASN A 47 1.34 14.47 -17.02
C ASN A 47 0.44 15.01 -18.14
N ALA A 48 -0.30 16.08 -17.82
CA ALA A 48 -1.16 16.73 -18.79
C ALA A 48 -0.35 17.70 -19.64
N PHE A 49 -0.41 17.53 -20.95
CA PHE A 49 0.15 18.44 -21.94
C PHE A 49 -1.02 19.13 -22.65
N ILE A 50 -1.10 20.46 -22.50
CA ILE A 50 -2.18 21.28 -23.02
C ILE A 50 -1.59 22.20 -24.07
N THR A 51 -2.09 22.11 -25.32
CA THR A 51 -1.74 23.04 -26.39
C THR A 51 -2.94 23.90 -26.70
N ASP A 52 -2.79 25.22 -26.66
CA ASP A 52 -3.83 26.16 -27.03
C ASP A 52 -3.75 26.56 -28.53
N PHE A 53 -4.66 27.45 -28.97
CA PHE A 53 -4.72 27.95 -30.34
C PHE A 53 -3.57 28.90 -30.71
N LEU A 54 -2.68 29.23 -29.78
CA LEU A 54 -1.46 30.04 -30.00
C LEU A 54 -0.20 29.17 -30.07
N ASP A 55 -0.35 27.83 -30.07
CA ASP A 55 0.76 26.85 -29.94
C ASP A 55 1.59 27.01 -28.65
N GLU A 56 1.05 27.69 -27.64
CA GLU A 56 1.67 27.71 -26.32
C GLU A 56 1.32 26.43 -25.58
N ALA A 57 2.34 25.70 -25.13
CA ALA A 57 2.16 24.43 -24.43
C ALA A 57 2.44 24.56 -22.94
N VAL A 58 1.59 23.95 -22.12
CA VAL A 58 1.74 23.87 -20.66
C VAL A 58 1.75 22.40 -20.24
N THR A 59 2.74 22.02 -19.45
CA THR A 59 2.83 20.72 -18.84
C THR A 59 2.47 20.79 -17.36
N SER A 60 1.48 20.00 -16.93
CA SER A 60 1.11 19.85 -15.53
C SER A 60 1.43 18.43 -15.05
N LYS A 61 2.20 18.30 -13.97
CA LYS A 61 2.53 17.04 -13.33
C LYS A 61 1.95 17.02 -11.93
N SER A 62 1.13 16.03 -11.63
CA SER A 62 0.52 15.87 -10.32
C SER A 62 0.40 14.40 -9.90
N GLY A 63 0.30 14.17 -8.60
CA GLY A 63 0.01 12.88 -7.99
C GLY A 63 -1.47 12.79 -7.64
N GLN A 64 -2.22 11.95 -8.37
CA GLN A 64 -3.64 11.74 -8.17
C GLN A 64 -3.87 10.50 -7.30
N ALA A 65 -4.78 10.62 -6.34
CA ALA A 65 -5.13 9.53 -5.45
C ALA A 65 -6.36 8.77 -5.91
N GLY A 66 -6.36 7.47 -5.67
CA GLY A 66 -7.51 6.61 -5.86
C GLY A 66 -7.50 5.46 -4.88
N ASN A 67 -8.65 4.89 -4.62
CA ASN A 67 -8.75 3.73 -3.74
C ASN A 67 -9.96 2.85 -4.09
N GLY A 68 -9.98 1.65 -3.53
CA GLY A 68 -11.12 0.75 -3.69
C GLY A 68 -10.82 -0.67 -3.23
N GLY A 69 -11.88 -1.44 -3.09
CA GLY A 69 -11.79 -2.86 -2.77
C GLY A 69 -11.63 -3.72 -4.03
N PHE A 70 -11.19 -4.96 -3.83
CA PHE A 70 -11.18 -5.99 -4.86
C PHE A 70 -11.42 -7.37 -4.27
N LEU A 71 -11.90 -8.29 -5.12
CA LEU A 71 -11.96 -9.72 -4.85
C LEU A 71 -10.94 -10.43 -5.75
N THR A 72 -10.28 -11.46 -5.23
CA THR A 72 -9.24 -12.21 -5.95
C THR A 72 -9.61 -13.68 -6.09
N LEU A 73 -9.40 -14.23 -7.27
CA LEU A 73 -9.28 -15.66 -7.51
C LEU A 73 -7.82 -15.99 -7.83
N SER A 74 -7.28 -17.01 -7.18
CA SER A 74 -5.88 -17.41 -7.32
C SER A 74 -5.75 -18.87 -7.68
N ALA A 75 -4.75 -19.20 -8.50
CA ALA A 75 -4.29 -20.56 -8.71
C ALA A 75 -2.76 -20.57 -8.82
N GLY A 76 -2.12 -21.61 -8.33
CA GLY A 76 -0.68 -21.69 -8.38
C GLY A 76 -0.15 -23.09 -8.09
N TYR A 77 1.17 -23.22 -8.20
CA TYR A 77 1.90 -24.42 -7.89
C TYR A 77 3.19 -24.07 -7.15
N ASP A 78 3.40 -24.70 -6.01
CA ASP A 78 4.61 -24.56 -5.21
C ASP A 78 5.47 -25.80 -5.27
N HIS A 79 6.76 -25.61 -5.21
CA HIS A 79 7.76 -26.66 -5.15
C HIS A 79 8.73 -26.41 -3.99
N ALA A 80 8.86 -27.41 -3.13
CA ALA A 80 9.89 -27.39 -2.10
C ALA A 80 11.24 -27.71 -2.74
N LEU A 81 12.22 -26.81 -2.62
CA LEU A 81 13.53 -27.00 -3.21
C LEU A 81 14.44 -27.83 -2.28
N PHE A 82 14.99 -27.20 -1.26
CA PHE A 82 15.87 -27.82 -0.26
C PHE A 82 15.74 -27.08 1.07
N GLY A 83 15.74 -27.82 2.16
CA GLY A 83 15.55 -27.25 3.50
C GLY A 83 14.23 -26.46 3.58
N PRO A 84 14.24 -25.24 4.10
CA PRO A 84 13.04 -24.43 4.29
C PRO A 84 12.62 -23.60 3.04
N LEU A 85 13.25 -23.78 1.90
CA LEU A 85 13.02 -22.96 0.71
C LEU A 85 11.90 -23.52 -0.16
N VAL A 86 10.91 -22.68 -0.46
CA VAL A 86 9.77 -22.96 -1.35
C VAL A 86 9.78 -21.97 -2.50
N VAL A 87 9.60 -22.44 -3.71
CA VAL A 87 9.41 -21.61 -4.90
C VAL A 87 8.10 -21.97 -5.56
N GLY A 88 7.48 -21.02 -6.24
CA GLY A 88 6.21 -21.27 -6.91
C GLY A 88 5.93 -20.30 -8.04
N VAL A 89 4.90 -20.68 -8.79
CA VAL A 89 4.31 -19.83 -9.84
C VAL A 89 2.81 -19.69 -9.57
N PHE A 90 2.25 -18.57 -9.95
CA PHE A 90 0.83 -18.32 -9.71
C PHE A 90 0.22 -17.39 -10.74
N VAL A 91 -1.10 -17.45 -10.81
CA VAL A 91 -1.97 -16.49 -11.49
C VAL A 91 -3.02 -16.01 -10.51
N ASP A 92 -3.21 -14.69 -10.46
CA ASP A 92 -4.29 -14.02 -9.72
C ASP A 92 -5.15 -13.23 -10.69
N TYR A 93 -6.47 -13.27 -10.51
CA TYR A 93 -7.41 -12.41 -11.19
C TYR A 93 -8.19 -11.60 -10.14
N ASP A 94 -8.08 -10.28 -10.22
CA ASP A 94 -8.69 -9.32 -9.30
C ASP A 94 -9.89 -8.65 -9.98
N PHE A 95 -11.07 -8.82 -9.39
CA PHE A 95 -12.27 -8.04 -9.72
C PHE A 95 -12.20 -6.74 -8.94
N SER A 96 -11.78 -5.67 -9.60
CA SER A 96 -11.36 -4.44 -8.93
C SER A 96 -12.38 -3.31 -9.05
N ASN A 97 -12.58 -2.58 -7.96
CA ASN A 97 -13.36 -1.33 -7.93
C ASN A 97 -12.51 -0.13 -7.48
N ILE A 98 -11.21 -0.16 -7.80
CA ILE A 98 -10.29 0.94 -7.48
C ILE A 98 -10.56 2.09 -8.45
N ASP A 99 -11.00 3.23 -7.92
CA ASP A 99 -11.35 4.45 -8.66
C ASP A 99 -10.32 5.55 -8.37
N THR A 100 -9.84 6.21 -9.40
CA THR A 100 -8.87 7.32 -9.30
C THR A 100 -9.55 8.59 -9.78
N GLY A 101 -9.68 9.56 -8.88
CA GLY A 101 -10.17 10.89 -9.21
C GLY A 101 -9.03 11.85 -9.48
N PHE A 102 -9.28 12.85 -10.33
CA PHE A 102 -8.37 13.96 -10.53
C PHE A 102 -9.15 15.28 -10.75
N SER A 103 -8.50 16.40 -10.47
CA SER A 103 -8.97 17.69 -10.92
C SER A 103 -7.79 18.54 -11.37
N SER A 104 -8.00 19.42 -12.32
CA SER A 104 -6.99 20.32 -12.87
C SER A 104 -7.31 21.76 -12.46
N LEU A 105 -6.31 22.43 -11.85
CA LEU A 105 -6.42 23.84 -11.45
C LEU A 105 -6.56 24.78 -12.65
N LEU A 106 -5.89 24.44 -13.76
CA LEU A 106 -5.80 25.29 -14.94
C LEU A 106 -7.07 25.26 -15.80
N ALA A 107 -7.86 24.20 -15.70
CA ALA A 107 -8.98 23.98 -16.61
C ALA A 107 -10.36 23.88 -15.93
N ALA A 108 -10.45 24.06 -14.61
CA ALA A 108 -11.70 23.85 -13.83
C ALA A 108 -12.34 22.47 -14.15
N GLU A 109 -11.52 21.45 -14.30
CA GLU A 109 -11.91 20.10 -14.70
C GLU A 109 -11.86 19.15 -13.53
N THR A 110 -12.83 18.26 -13.48
CA THR A 110 -12.78 17.09 -12.62
C THR A 110 -12.92 15.84 -13.47
N GLY A 111 -12.17 14.81 -13.17
CA GLY A 111 -12.24 13.56 -13.90
C GLY A 111 -12.04 12.37 -13.02
N HIS A 112 -12.35 11.20 -13.55
CA HIS A 112 -12.11 9.93 -12.89
C HIS A 112 -11.97 8.79 -13.90
N PHE A 113 -11.28 7.74 -13.50
CA PHE A 113 -11.26 6.46 -14.19
C PHE A 113 -11.11 5.33 -13.17
N LYS A 114 -11.58 4.14 -13.50
CA LYS A 114 -11.31 2.94 -12.71
C LYS A 114 -10.11 2.22 -13.27
N VAL A 115 -9.24 1.71 -12.40
CA VAL A 115 -8.08 0.90 -12.80
C VAL A 115 -8.51 -0.38 -13.54
N GLY A 116 -9.74 -0.86 -13.26
CA GLY A 116 -10.30 -2.04 -13.89
C GLY A 116 -9.84 -3.35 -13.25
N ASP A 117 -10.33 -4.45 -13.83
CA ASP A 117 -9.94 -5.79 -13.39
C ASP A 117 -8.47 -6.05 -13.74
N GLN A 118 -7.77 -6.80 -12.88
CA GLN A 118 -6.34 -7.04 -13.06
C GLN A 118 -6.01 -8.51 -13.12
N LEU A 119 -5.32 -8.92 -14.18
CA LEU A 119 -4.66 -10.22 -14.30
C LEU A 119 -3.19 -10.09 -13.89
N SER A 120 -2.74 -10.92 -12.96
CA SER A 120 -1.35 -10.98 -12.52
C SER A 120 -0.79 -12.39 -12.71
N VAL A 121 0.39 -12.51 -13.32
CA VAL A 121 1.11 -13.77 -13.47
C VAL A 121 2.51 -13.59 -12.89
N GLY A 122 2.91 -14.49 -12.00
CA GLY A 122 4.18 -14.30 -11.32
C GLY A 122 4.80 -15.53 -10.69
N GLY A 123 5.97 -15.28 -10.13
CA GLY A 123 6.70 -16.23 -9.30
C GLY A 123 6.69 -15.81 -7.84
N ARG A 124 6.89 -16.80 -6.97
CA ARG A 124 7.15 -16.55 -5.56
C ARG A 124 8.36 -17.31 -5.07
N VAL A 125 9.08 -16.73 -4.12
CA VAL A 125 10.16 -17.36 -3.36
C VAL A 125 9.81 -17.19 -1.89
N GLY A 126 9.78 -18.29 -1.14
CA GLY A 126 9.43 -18.29 0.27
C GLY A 126 10.41 -19.05 1.11
N TYR A 127 10.50 -18.68 2.38
CA TYR A 127 11.30 -19.31 3.41
C TYR A 127 10.39 -19.71 4.58
N LEU A 128 10.42 -20.97 4.99
CA LEU A 128 9.68 -21.45 6.14
C LEU A 128 10.31 -20.91 7.43
N VAL A 129 9.67 -19.93 8.03
CA VAL A 129 10.07 -19.33 9.31
C VAL A 129 9.57 -20.18 10.49
N ALA A 130 8.55 -21.00 10.27
CA ALA A 130 8.07 -22.06 11.14
C ALA A 130 7.53 -23.23 10.27
N PRO A 131 7.34 -24.44 10.79
CA PRO A 131 6.85 -25.57 9.99
C PRO A 131 5.54 -25.28 9.25
N THR A 132 4.67 -24.48 9.86
CA THR A 132 3.36 -24.10 9.31
C THR A 132 3.31 -22.71 8.69
N THR A 133 4.44 -21.97 8.66
CA THR A 133 4.43 -20.55 8.25
C THR A 133 5.54 -20.25 7.26
N LEU A 134 5.13 -19.79 6.10
CA LEU A 134 5.97 -19.36 4.98
C LEU A 134 6.01 -17.82 4.93
N PHE A 135 7.18 -17.22 5.08
CA PHE A 135 7.45 -15.86 4.65
C PHE A 135 7.83 -15.89 3.18
N PHE A 136 7.23 -15.03 2.35
CA PHE A 136 7.47 -15.08 0.90
C PHE A 136 7.56 -13.68 0.29
N SER A 137 8.21 -13.64 -0.87
CA SER A 137 8.17 -12.51 -1.80
C SER A 137 7.63 -12.97 -3.15
N THR A 138 6.88 -12.10 -3.81
CA THR A 138 6.26 -12.30 -5.12
C THR A 138 6.74 -11.27 -6.11
N PHE A 139 6.83 -11.65 -7.37
CA PHE A 139 7.17 -10.76 -8.47
C PHE A 139 6.54 -11.27 -9.76
N GLY A 140 6.22 -10.37 -10.68
CA GLY A 140 5.64 -10.78 -11.96
C GLY A 140 5.10 -9.63 -12.78
N TYR A 141 4.30 -10.02 -13.76
CA TYR A 141 3.64 -9.16 -14.71
C TYR A 141 2.18 -8.94 -14.29
N ALA A 142 1.69 -7.72 -14.49
CA ALA A 142 0.31 -7.33 -14.26
C ALA A 142 -0.27 -6.66 -15.52
N HIS A 143 -1.51 -6.99 -15.83
CA HIS A 143 -2.31 -6.40 -16.90
C HIS A 143 -3.66 -5.99 -16.35
N SER A 144 -4.14 -4.79 -16.72
CA SER A 144 -5.49 -4.36 -16.36
C SER A 144 -6.15 -3.56 -17.47
N ASP A 145 -7.47 -3.70 -17.56
CA ASP A 145 -8.31 -3.00 -18.53
C ASP A 145 -9.09 -1.88 -17.79
N PRO A 146 -8.59 -0.63 -17.84
CA PRO A 146 -9.23 0.49 -17.17
C PRO A 146 -10.57 0.84 -17.82
N SER A 147 -11.41 1.57 -17.09
CA SER A 147 -12.54 2.25 -17.73
C SER A 147 -12.05 3.45 -18.52
N ASP A 148 -12.89 3.93 -19.45
CA ASP A 148 -12.66 5.22 -20.08
C ASP A 148 -12.41 6.31 -19.03
N MET A 149 -11.46 7.17 -19.31
CA MET A 149 -11.26 8.38 -18.54
C MET A 149 -12.40 9.36 -18.84
N THR A 150 -13.11 9.77 -17.81
CA THR A 150 -14.20 10.76 -17.93
C THR A 150 -13.75 12.09 -17.34
N ILE A 151 -13.89 13.17 -18.11
CA ILE A 151 -13.62 14.54 -17.68
C ILE A 151 -14.91 15.36 -17.75
N ASN A 152 -15.19 16.14 -16.71
CA ASN A 152 -16.24 17.16 -16.71
C ASN A 152 -15.61 18.53 -16.94
N TYR A 153 -15.91 19.13 -18.07
CA TYR A 153 -15.45 20.46 -18.45
C TYR A 153 -16.65 21.37 -18.70
N ASN A 154 -16.81 22.43 -17.92
CA ASN A 154 -17.91 23.38 -18.04
C ASN A 154 -19.30 22.73 -18.20
N GLY A 155 -19.55 21.63 -17.44
CA GLY A 155 -20.81 20.88 -17.49
C GLY A 155 -20.93 19.87 -18.65
N SER A 156 -19.96 19.80 -19.55
CA SER A 156 -19.88 18.80 -20.61
C SER A 156 -19.04 17.61 -20.16
N LYS A 157 -19.52 16.38 -20.43
CA LYS A 157 -18.77 15.16 -20.15
C LYS A 157 -18.01 14.70 -21.39
N LEU A 158 -16.72 14.58 -21.25
CA LEU A 158 -15.83 14.05 -22.28
C LEU A 158 -15.30 12.70 -21.83
N ARG A 159 -15.00 11.85 -22.79
CA ARG A 159 -14.45 10.53 -22.56
C ARG A 159 -13.25 10.31 -23.48
N ALA A 160 -12.22 9.70 -22.93
CA ALA A 160 -11.08 9.20 -23.68
C ALA A 160 -10.79 7.75 -23.27
N ASP A 161 -10.48 6.94 -24.24
CA ASP A 161 -10.00 5.58 -24.03
C ASP A 161 -8.56 5.64 -23.49
N LEU A 162 -8.28 4.90 -22.42
CA LEU A 162 -6.96 4.77 -21.82
C LEU A 162 -6.18 3.56 -22.35
N GLY A 163 -6.82 2.73 -23.23
CA GLY A 163 -6.24 1.45 -23.60
C GLY A 163 -6.10 0.51 -22.39
N SER A 164 -5.16 -0.41 -22.44
CA SER A 164 -4.89 -1.34 -21.34
C SER A 164 -3.55 -1.04 -20.66
N PHE A 165 -3.53 -1.11 -19.33
CA PHE A 165 -2.31 -0.94 -18.56
C PHE A 165 -1.54 -2.24 -18.44
N ASN A 166 -0.25 -2.17 -18.72
CA ASN A 166 0.70 -3.26 -18.57
C ASN A 166 1.79 -2.84 -17.58
N GLY A 167 2.23 -3.77 -16.74
CA GLY A 167 3.21 -3.43 -15.73
C GLY A 167 3.84 -4.63 -15.04
N TYR A 168 4.55 -4.34 -13.98
CA TYR A 168 5.17 -5.36 -13.11
C TYR A 168 4.78 -5.10 -11.66
N PHE A 169 4.80 -6.17 -10.88
CA PHE A 169 4.56 -6.09 -9.45
C PHE A 169 5.69 -6.72 -8.65
N LEU A 170 5.79 -6.26 -7.41
CA LEU A 170 6.60 -6.83 -6.34
C LEU A 170 5.74 -6.89 -5.08
N GLY A 171 5.75 -8.02 -4.40
CA GLY A 171 5.02 -8.22 -3.16
C GLY A 171 5.82 -8.96 -2.11
N SER A 172 5.32 -8.94 -0.90
CA SER A 172 5.85 -9.71 0.21
C SER A 172 4.74 -10.03 1.19
N GLY A 173 4.82 -11.19 1.83
CA GLY A 173 3.75 -11.63 2.70
C GLY A 173 4.08 -12.83 3.56
N VAL A 174 3.09 -13.25 4.29
CA VAL A 174 3.13 -14.44 5.15
C VAL A 174 1.94 -15.32 4.82
N GLU A 175 2.17 -16.62 4.73
CA GLU A 175 1.14 -17.63 4.56
C GLU A 175 1.29 -18.68 5.65
N THR A 176 0.19 -19.02 6.34
CA THR A 176 0.18 -20.02 7.40
C THR A 176 -0.83 -21.12 7.12
N LEU A 177 -0.43 -22.37 7.32
CA LEU A 177 -1.32 -23.53 7.27
C LEU A 177 -2.26 -23.49 8.48
N ILE A 178 -3.57 -23.60 8.24
CA ILE A 178 -4.60 -23.61 9.28
C ILE A 178 -5.30 -24.97 9.42
N GLY A 179 -4.81 -25.99 8.71
CA GLY A 179 -5.28 -27.37 8.76
C GLY A 179 -6.17 -27.78 7.59
N ASN A 180 -6.36 -29.09 7.41
CA ASN A 180 -7.20 -29.68 6.37
C ASN A 180 -6.86 -29.24 4.92
N GLY A 181 -5.60 -28.90 4.65
CA GLY A 181 -5.15 -28.38 3.36
C GLY A 181 -5.45 -26.90 3.14
N PHE A 182 -6.01 -26.19 4.12
CA PHE A 182 -6.22 -24.76 4.05
C PHE A 182 -5.02 -23.97 4.56
N SER A 183 -4.75 -22.85 3.92
CA SER A 183 -3.81 -21.84 4.39
C SER A 183 -4.40 -20.45 4.29
N LEU A 184 -3.99 -19.58 5.20
CA LEU A 184 -4.33 -18.16 5.19
C LEU A 184 -3.11 -17.37 4.76
N LYS A 185 -3.25 -16.59 3.67
CA LYS A 185 -2.19 -15.74 3.08
C LYS A 185 -2.53 -14.28 3.30
N ALA A 186 -1.57 -13.50 3.78
CA ALA A 186 -1.57 -12.05 3.81
C ALA A 186 -0.40 -11.54 2.99
N GLU A 187 -0.65 -10.62 2.03
CA GLU A 187 0.35 -10.08 1.11
C GLU A 187 0.17 -8.58 0.95
N TYR A 188 1.26 -7.84 0.99
CA TYR A 188 1.35 -6.48 0.48
C TYR A 188 1.98 -6.52 -0.90
N ARG A 189 1.37 -5.85 -1.88
CA ARG A 189 1.85 -5.84 -3.26
C ARG A 189 1.89 -4.41 -3.80
N TYR A 190 3.01 -4.04 -4.38
CA TYR A 190 3.20 -2.83 -5.17
C TYR A 190 3.21 -3.18 -6.65
N THR A 191 2.36 -2.54 -7.43
CA THR A 191 2.26 -2.70 -8.88
C THR A 191 2.56 -1.37 -9.56
N SER A 192 3.50 -1.35 -10.51
CA SER A 192 3.83 -0.19 -11.32
C SER A 192 3.40 -0.44 -12.76
N MET A 193 2.41 0.29 -13.22
CA MET A 193 1.93 0.23 -14.59
C MET A 193 2.78 1.11 -15.51
N GLN A 194 2.81 0.81 -16.80
CA GLN A 194 3.34 1.69 -17.83
C GLN A 194 2.40 2.88 -18.02
N ALA A 195 2.93 3.96 -18.57
CA ALA A 195 2.13 5.14 -18.85
C ALA A 195 1.32 4.91 -20.14
N GLU A 196 0.05 5.29 -20.09
CA GLU A 196 -0.84 5.36 -21.24
C GLU A 196 -1.34 6.80 -21.40
N ASN A 197 -1.71 7.18 -22.62
CA ASN A 197 -2.16 8.53 -22.95
C ASN A 197 -3.66 8.54 -23.20
N ALA A 198 -4.33 9.52 -22.60
CA ALA A 198 -5.71 9.87 -22.91
C ALA A 198 -5.74 11.19 -23.68
N ASP A 199 -6.23 11.16 -24.90
CA ASP A 199 -6.29 12.34 -25.77
C ASP A 199 -7.69 12.92 -25.81
N PHE A 200 -7.80 14.22 -25.53
CA PHE A 200 -9.04 14.98 -25.55
C PHE A 200 -8.91 16.17 -26.50
N GLY A 201 -9.94 16.43 -27.29
CA GLY A 201 -10.02 17.62 -28.15
C GLY A 201 -11.19 18.53 -27.77
N PHE A 202 -10.92 19.83 -27.61
CA PHE A 202 -11.92 20.86 -27.33
C PHE A 202 -11.85 21.98 -28.37
N GLY A 203 -12.37 21.74 -29.53
CA GLY A 203 -12.22 22.71 -30.62
C GLY A 203 -10.75 22.90 -30.98
N PRO A 204 -10.15 24.09 -30.79
CA PRO A 204 -8.73 24.32 -31.05
C PRO A 204 -7.78 23.87 -29.96
N ILE A 205 -8.29 23.44 -28.78
CA ILE A 205 -7.46 22.98 -27.66
C ILE A 205 -7.32 21.47 -27.73
N ALA A 206 -6.10 20.99 -27.71
CA ALA A 206 -5.75 19.59 -27.57
C ALA A 206 -5.13 19.34 -26.19
N VAL A 207 -5.60 18.30 -25.51
CA VAL A 207 -5.07 17.86 -24.21
C VAL A 207 -4.67 16.42 -24.32
N THR A 208 -3.40 16.13 -24.13
CA THR A 208 -2.89 14.77 -23.94
C THR A 208 -2.58 14.57 -22.47
N ASN A 209 -3.24 13.63 -21.82
CA ASN A 209 -3.01 13.31 -20.42
C ASN A 209 -2.32 11.95 -20.30
N GLY A 210 -1.01 11.96 -20.03
CA GLY A 210 -0.23 10.77 -19.72
C GLY A 210 -0.57 10.28 -18.31
N VAL A 211 -1.06 9.05 -18.18
CA VAL A 211 -1.53 8.44 -16.93
C VAL A 211 -0.66 7.25 -16.59
N LYS A 212 -0.04 7.27 -15.42
CA LYS A 212 0.83 6.19 -14.93
C LYS A 212 0.41 5.74 -13.54
N PRO A 213 -0.45 4.70 -13.40
CA PRO A 213 -0.86 4.20 -12.11
C PRO A 213 0.27 3.46 -11.39
N GLN A 214 0.39 3.73 -10.09
CA GLN A 214 1.14 2.94 -9.13
C GLN A 214 0.15 2.45 -8.09
N ILE A 215 -0.05 1.13 -8.01
CA ILE A 215 -1.11 0.53 -7.21
C ILE A 215 -0.46 -0.21 -6.05
N GLN A 216 -0.94 0.06 -4.85
CA GLN A 216 -0.53 -0.63 -3.63
C GLN A 216 -1.73 -1.37 -3.07
N THR A 217 -1.59 -2.65 -2.88
CA THR A 217 -2.67 -3.49 -2.37
C THR A 217 -2.24 -4.24 -1.13
N ILE A 218 -3.17 -4.33 -0.18
CA ILE A 218 -3.14 -5.34 0.87
C ILE A 218 -4.15 -6.41 0.52
N ARG A 219 -3.74 -7.66 0.65
CA ARG A 219 -4.48 -8.83 0.17
C ARG A 219 -4.55 -9.87 1.28
N MET A 220 -5.73 -10.44 1.48
CA MET A 220 -5.91 -11.63 2.31
C MET A 220 -6.60 -12.69 1.50
N SER A 221 -6.10 -13.93 1.56
CA SER A 221 -6.63 -15.04 0.78
C SER A 221 -6.65 -16.31 1.60
N LEU A 222 -7.73 -17.06 1.44
CA LEU A 222 -7.86 -18.44 1.90
C LEU A 222 -7.52 -19.34 0.72
N ASN A 223 -6.46 -20.13 0.84
CA ASN A 223 -6.01 -21.06 -0.19
C ASN A 223 -6.33 -22.49 0.24
N TYR A 224 -6.65 -23.33 -0.73
CA TYR A 224 -6.76 -24.76 -0.57
C TYR A 224 -5.65 -25.43 -1.39
N ARG A 225 -4.81 -26.21 -0.70
CA ARG A 225 -3.66 -26.93 -1.27
C ARG A 225 -4.03 -28.36 -1.56
N PHE A 226 -3.75 -28.81 -2.80
CA PHE A 226 -3.94 -30.19 -3.21
C PHE A 226 -2.58 -30.90 -3.09
N GLY A 227 -2.50 -32.05 -2.40
CA GLY A 227 -1.25 -32.83 -2.29
C GLY A 227 -1.42 -34.01 -1.35
N ASP A 228 -0.56 -35.00 -1.50
CA ASP A 228 -0.60 -36.22 -0.70
C ASP A 228 -0.01 -36.04 0.71
N GLY A 229 0.74 -34.97 0.97
CA GLY A 229 1.31 -34.62 2.29
C GLY A 229 0.27 -34.24 3.37
N LYS A 230 -1.00 -34.21 3.00
CA LYS A 230 -2.11 -33.80 3.89
C LYS A 230 -2.40 -34.77 5.05
N LYS A 231 -1.89 -35.97 5.00
CA LYS A 231 -2.27 -37.04 5.96
C LYS A 231 -1.51 -36.96 7.29
N ASP A 232 -0.34 -36.33 7.31
CA ASP A 232 0.54 -36.38 8.46
C ASP A 232 0.60 -35.12 9.31
N VAL A 233 0.15 -33.95 8.80
CA VAL A 233 0.13 -32.68 9.56
C VAL A 233 -1.18 -32.50 10.37
N VAL A 234 -2.16 -33.34 10.13
CA VAL A 234 -3.43 -33.31 10.86
C VAL A 234 -3.73 -34.65 11.50
N ASP A 235 -2.93 -35.05 12.45
CA ASP A 235 -3.51 -35.54 13.68
C ASP A 235 -4.41 -34.38 14.19
N ASN A 236 -5.69 -34.60 14.39
CA ASN A 236 -6.69 -33.60 14.81
C ASN A 236 -6.38 -32.91 16.16
N SER A 237 -5.19 -33.08 16.69
CA SER A 237 -4.62 -32.33 17.78
C SER A 237 -3.85 -31.13 17.21
N ILE A 238 -4.49 -29.98 17.14
CA ILE A 238 -3.78 -28.70 17.06
C ILE A 238 -2.64 -28.78 18.08
N PRO A 239 -1.35 -28.61 17.67
CA PRO A 239 -0.22 -28.81 18.56
C PRO A 239 -0.46 -28.06 19.89
N PRO A 240 -0.16 -28.68 21.03
CA PRO A 240 -0.30 -28.00 22.31
C PRO A 240 0.57 -26.74 22.28
N ILE A 241 0.01 -25.63 22.72
CA ILE A 241 0.75 -24.36 22.77
C ILE A 241 1.73 -24.44 23.91
N THR A 242 2.99 -24.62 23.57
CA THR A 242 4.11 -24.74 24.51
C THR A 242 4.81 -23.39 24.72
N SER A 243 4.65 -22.43 23.81
CA SER A 243 5.28 -21.11 23.89
C SER A 243 4.33 -20.10 24.53
N SER A 244 4.84 -19.27 25.46
CA SER A 244 4.10 -18.16 26.02
C SER A 244 4.25 -16.90 25.17
N TRP A 245 3.12 -16.23 24.91
CA TRP A 245 3.11 -14.89 24.32
C TRP A 245 2.96 -13.79 25.36
N THR A 246 2.83 -14.15 26.64
CA THR A 246 2.72 -13.18 27.73
C THR A 246 4.06 -12.54 28.03
N GLY A 247 4.09 -11.23 28.04
CA GLY A 247 5.26 -10.45 28.42
C GLY A 247 5.41 -9.16 27.60
N PRO A 248 6.39 -8.33 27.99
CA PRO A 248 6.74 -7.13 27.26
C PRO A 248 7.45 -7.47 25.95
N TYR A 249 7.42 -6.54 25.01
CA TYR A 249 8.24 -6.60 23.80
C TYR A 249 8.66 -5.19 23.36
N ILE A 250 9.78 -5.14 22.66
CA ILE A 250 10.20 -3.99 21.90
C ILE A 250 10.40 -4.41 20.46
N GLY A 251 10.16 -3.49 19.52
CA GLY A 251 10.26 -3.82 18.11
C GLY A 251 10.83 -2.68 17.29
N VAL A 252 11.44 -3.06 16.19
CA VAL A 252 11.84 -2.15 15.12
C VAL A 252 11.24 -2.64 13.81
N GLY A 253 10.86 -1.72 12.94
CA GLY A 253 10.22 -2.10 11.70
C GLY A 253 10.41 -1.07 10.61
N THR A 254 9.87 -1.41 9.46
CA THR A 254 9.82 -0.56 8.28
C THR A 254 8.54 -0.85 7.52
N GLY A 255 8.22 0.01 6.58
CA GLY A 255 7.08 -0.18 5.72
C GLY A 255 6.97 0.91 4.68
N TYR A 256 5.84 0.86 3.99
CA TYR A 256 5.46 1.87 3.01
C TYR A 256 4.04 2.33 3.27
N SER A 257 3.81 3.62 3.10
CA SER A 257 2.52 4.25 3.36
C SER A 257 2.07 5.06 2.17
N VAL A 258 0.76 5.13 1.99
CA VAL A 258 0.08 6.08 1.11
C VAL A 258 -0.91 6.85 1.95
N ALA A 259 -0.83 8.16 1.90
CA ALA A 259 -1.82 9.05 2.46
C ALA A 259 -2.60 9.71 1.33
N GLN A 260 -3.90 9.76 1.47
CA GLN A 260 -4.79 10.51 0.59
C GLN A 260 -5.30 11.71 1.34
N LYS A 261 -5.37 12.84 0.67
CA LYS A 261 -5.86 14.09 1.22
C LYS A 261 -6.80 14.72 0.21
N ARG A 262 -8.09 14.84 0.54
CA ARG A 262 -9.02 15.65 -0.23
C ARG A 262 -8.88 17.09 0.23
N GLU A 263 -8.74 18.02 -0.72
CA GLU A 263 -8.67 19.45 -0.44
C GLU A 263 -9.91 20.14 -1.00
N ASP A 264 -10.68 20.79 -0.14
CA ASP A 264 -11.84 21.63 -0.50
C ASP A 264 -11.53 23.08 -0.15
N PHE A 265 -11.46 23.92 -1.18
CA PHE A 265 -11.19 25.35 -1.07
C PHE A 265 -12.47 26.19 -0.95
N GLY A 266 -13.63 25.54 -0.79
CA GLY A 266 -14.94 26.18 -0.65
C GLY A 266 -15.60 26.59 -1.98
N PRO A 267 -16.85 27.05 -1.92
CA PRO A 267 -17.70 27.21 -3.10
C PRO A 267 -17.24 28.28 -4.09
N ASN A 268 -16.34 29.17 -3.70
CA ASN A 268 -15.83 30.26 -4.55
C ASN A 268 -14.56 29.88 -5.32
N ALA A 269 -13.95 28.74 -5.02
CA ALA A 269 -12.69 28.31 -5.61
C ALA A 269 -12.88 27.38 -6.83
N GLY A 270 -14.12 27.14 -7.27
CA GLY A 270 -14.43 26.18 -8.31
C GLY A 270 -14.45 24.72 -7.79
N PRO A 271 -14.62 23.72 -8.64
CA PRO A 271 -14.77 22.34 -8.23
C PRO A 271 -13.42 21.68 -7.87
N PHE A 272 -12.58 22.38 -7.09
CA PHE A 272 -11.27 21.89 -6.66
C PHE A 272 -11.42 20.94 -5.47
N ASN A 273 -11.88 19.73 -5.73
CA ASN A 273 -11.96 18.67 -4.75
C ASN A 273 -10.95 17.58 -5.15
N ASN A 274 -9.66 17.92 -5.03
CA ASN A 274 -8.55 17.07 -5.47
C ASN A 274 -8.18 16.04 -4.41
N PRO A 275 -8.26 14.76 -4.69
CA PRO A 275 -7.56 13.78 -3.89
C PRO A 275 -6.05 13.81 -4.24
N VAL A 276 -5.26 14.47 -3.40
CA VAL A 276 -3.79 14.47 -3.50
C VAL A 276 -3.24 13.23 -2.81
N SER A 277 -2.35 12.52 -3.48
CA SER A 277 -1.66 11.35 -2.93
C SER A 277 -0.27 11.73 -2.42
N ASN A 278 0.04 11.31 -1.20
CA ASN A 278 1.37 11.36 -0.62
C ASN A 278 1.83 9.92 -0.42
N ASP A 279 3.01 9.57 -0.86
CA ASP A 279 3.53 8.24 -0.67
C ASP A 279 4.98 8.26 -0.16
N GLY A 280 5.36 7.22 0.56
CA GLY A 280 6.72 7.12 1.07
C GLY A 280 6.96 5.97 2.03
N GLY A 281 8.24 5.71 2.29
CA GLY A 281 8.67 4.73 3.28
C GLY A 281 8.66 5.30 4.69
N PHE A 282 8.73 4.42 5.68
CA PHE A 282 8.95 4.78 7.08
C PHE A 282 9.80 3.74 7.79
N ILE A 283 10.41 4.16 8.90
CA ILE A 283 10.97 3.28 9.91
C ILE A 283 10.15 3.42 11.18
N SER A 284 10.02 2.34 11.95
CA SER A 284 9.19 2.33 13.16
C SER A 284 9.92 1.78 14.36
N ALA A 285 9.57 2.32 15.55
CA ALA A 285 9.89 1.77 16.85
C ALA A 285 8.59 1.42 17.57
N SER A 286 8.57 0.27 18.25
CA SER A 286 7.40 -0.27 18.94
C SER A 286 7.74 -0.70 20.34
N VAL A 287 6.81 -0.53 21.26
CA VAL A 287 6.85 -1.12 22.60
C VAL A 287 5.45 -1.62 22.95
N GLY A 288 5.36 -2.77 23.62
CA GLY A 288 4.06 -3.29 24.02
C GLY A 288 4.15 -4.38 25.07
N TYR A 289 2.99 -4.82 25.49
CA TYR A 289 2.81 -5.92 26.42
C TYR A 289 1.64 -6.77 25.96
N ASP A 290 1.85 -8.09 25.89
CA ASP A 290 0.83 -9.08 25.56
C ASP A 290 0.49 -9.92 26.77
N TYR A 291 -0.75 -10.38 26.80
CA TYR A 291 -1.26 -11.33 27.78
C TYR A 291 -1.98 -12.46 27.05
N GLN A 292 -1.46 -13.68 27.15
CA GLN A 292 -2.05 -14.88 26.59
C GLN A 292 -3.05 -15.46 27.60
N PHE A 293 -4.28 -15.74 27.13
CA PHE A 293 -5.33 -16.32 27.94
C PHE A 293 -6.08 -17.43 27.16
N ARG A 294 -6.74 -18.30 27.89
CA ARG A 294 -7.45 -19.46 27.30
C ARG A 294 -6.61 -20.22 26.28
N GLN A 295 -5.30 -20.37 26.57
CA GLN A 295 -4.29 -21.03 25.75
C GLN A 295 -4.04 -20.40 24.35
N ARG A 296 -5.08 -19.97 23.63
CA ARG A 296 -4.98 -19.54 22.23
C ARG A 296 -5.25 -18.07 21.97
N PHE A 297 -5.77 -17.35 22.92
CA PHE A 297 -6.08 -15.94 22.75
C PHE A 297 -4.97 -15.07 23.36
N VAL A 298 -4.64 -14.01 22.64
CA VAL A 298 -3.66 -13.00 23.09
C VAL A 298 -4.32 -11.65 23.01
N ALA A 299 -4.29 -10.90 24.11
CA ALA A 299 -4.66 -9.48 24.15
C ALA A 299 -3.44 -8.67 24.53
N GLY A 300 -3.25 -7.53 23.90
CA GLY A 300 -2.08 -6.68 24.16
C GLY A 300 -2.37 -5.21 24.01
N ALA A 301 -1.50 -4.40 24.57
CA ALA A 301 -1.46 -2.96 24.38
C ALA A 301 -0.07 -2.56 23.87
N PHE A 302 -0.04 -1.54 23.01
CA PHE A 302 1.21 -1.12 22.40
C PHE A 302 1.24 0.39 22.10
N ALA A 303 2.45 0.90 21.91
CA ALA A 303 2.70 2.21 21.35
C ALA A 303 3.75 2.09 20.23
N ASP A 304 3.49 2.77 19.12
CA ASP A 304 4.35 2.82 17.95
C ASP A 304 4.71 4.26 17.60
N ALA A 305 5.93 4.47 17.14
CA ALA A 305 6.39 5.72 16.56
C ALA A 305 6.96 5.45 15.18
N ASP A 306 6.32 6.02 14.14
CA ASP A 306 6.76 5.92 12.76
C ASP A 306 7.41 7.24 12.32
N PHE A 307 8.59 7.14 11.74
CA PHE A 307 9.32 8.25 11.14
C PHE A 307 9.24 8.09 9.64
N SER A 308 8.37 8.87 9.01
CA SER A 308 8.02 8.73 7.59
C SER A 308 8.55 9.88 6.74
N ASN A 309 8.71 9.61 5.46
CA ASN A 309 9.01 10.57 4.43
C ASN A 309 7.90 10.66 3.37
N LEU A 310 6.63 10.53 3.80
CA LEU A 310 5.50 10.70 2.90
C LEU A 310 5.51 12.10 2.32
N HIS A 311 5.55 12.21 1.00
CA HIS A 311 5.59 13.49 0.32
C HIS A 311 4.80 13.48 -0.98
N TYR A 312 4.39 14.65 -1.40
CA TYR A 312 3.87 14.91 -2.74
C TYR A 312 4.63 16.09 -3.36
N SER A 313 4.58 16.17 -4.67
CA SER A 313 5.10 17.31 -5.41
C SER A 313 4.29 17.47 -6.69
N ASP A 314 3.63 18.61 -6.81
CA ASP A 314 2.91 19.04 -8.01
C ASP A 314 3.68 20.17 -8.68
N THR A 315 3.78 20.14 -10.01
CA THR A 315 4.53 21.13 -10.76
C THR A 315 3.81 21.48 -12.06
N ASN A 316 3.83 22.78 -12.44
CA ASN A 316 3.42 23.24 -13.75
C ASN A 316 4.61 23.92 -14.42
N SER A 317 4.85 23.58 -15.68
CA SER A 317 5.98 24.03 -16.47
C SER A 317 5.51 24.55 -17.83
N ALA A 318 6.20 25.53 -18.37
CA ALA A 318 6.10 25.93 -19.77
C ALA A 318 6.70 24.87 -20.71
N ASP A 319 6.53 25.02 -22.02
CA ASP A 319 7.00 24.10 -23.03
C ASP A 319 8.52 23.93 -23.03
N ASP A 320 9.27 24.95 -22.69
CA ASP A 320 10.71 24.94 -22.53
C ASP A 320 11.18 24.21 -21.26
N GLY A 321 10.25 23.67 -20.44
CA GLY A 321 10.53 22.98 -19.19
C GLY A 321 10.73 23.91 -17.99
N THR A 322 10.58 25.22 -18.16
CA THR A 322 10.68 26.19 -17.05
C THR A 322 9.50 26.01 -16.11
N GLU A 323 9.76 25.58 -14.87
CA GLU A 323 8.73 25.47 -13.84
C GLU A 323 8.26 26.88 -13.43
N PHE A 324 6.97 27.21 -13.61
CA PHE A 324 6.40 28.47 -13.18
C PHE A 324 5.59 28.35 -11.88
N TRP A 325 5.25 27.15 -11.48
CA TRP A 325 4.56 26.85 -10.22
C TRP A 325 4.92 25.47 -9.69
N SER A 326 5.20 25.36 -8.40
CA SER A 326 5.32 24.05 -7.73
C SER A 326 4.83 24.09 -6.30
N SER A 327 4.21 22.99 -5.86
CA SER A 327 3.75 22.77 -4.49
C SER A 327 4.34 21.48 -3.93
N ARG A 328 4.81 21.53 -2.68
CA ARG A 328 5.44 20.37 -2.01
C ARG A 328 5.01 20.32 -0.56
N GLY A 329 4.64 19.13 -0.08
CA GLY A 329 4.25 18.89 1.30
C GLY A 329 4.26 17.41 1.64
N GLY A 330 3.77 17.06 2.84
CA GLY A 330 3.65 15.65 3.22
C GLY A 330 3.53 15.42 4.72
N PHE A 331 3.38 14.13 5.08
CA PHE A 331 3.33 13.69 6.47
C PHE A 331 4.72 13.29 6.96
N LYS A 332 5.00 13.53 8.25
CA LYS A 332 6.28 13.27 8.90
C LYS A 332 6.15 12.11 9.90
N ASN A 333 5.99 12.43 11.18
CA ASN A 333 5.95 11.43 12.24
C ASN A 333 4.51 11.03 12.54
N ILE A 334 4.26 9.73 12.71
CA ILE A 334 2.96 9.19 13.11
C ILE A 334 3.17 8.46 14.44
N LEU A 335 2.44 8.89 15.46
CA LEU A 335 2.43 8.26 16.79
C LEU A 335 1.12 7.51 16.95
N MET A 336 1.18 6.28 17.42
CA MET A 336 0.01 5.43 17.63
C MET A 336 0.06 4.76 18.99
N VAL A 337 -1.12 4.70 19.65
CA VAL A 337 -1.32 3.93 20.89
C VAL A 337 -2.58 3.11 20.72
N GLY A 338 -2.49 1.83 21.00
CA GLY A 338 -3.63 0.94 20.75
C GLY A 338 -3.57 -0.39 21.48
N GLY A 339 -4.58 -1.19 21.17
CA GLY A 339 -4.69 -2.56 21.60
C GLY A 339 -4.69 -3.53 20.44
N ARG A 340 -4.41 -4.79 20.74
CA ARG A 340 -4.58 -5.90 19.80
C ARG A 340 -5.26 -7.09 20.45
N LEU A 341 -5.98 -7.83 19.63
CA LEU A 341 -6.59 -9.11 20.00
C LEU A 341 -6.23 -10.12 18.93
N GLY A 342 -5.69 -11.26 19.33
CA GLY A 342 -5.22 -12.27 18.40
C GLY A 342 -5.58 -13.70 18.82
N TYR A 343 -5.47 -14.59 17.85
CA TYR A 343 -5.68 -16.02 17.97
C TYR A 343 -4.46 -16.78 17.46
N LEU A 344 -3.96 -17.73 18.25
CA LEU A 344 -2.84 -18.59 17.89
C LEU A 344 -3.33 -19.69 16.94
N THR A 345 -2.99 -19.56 15.66
CA THR A 345 -3.24 -20.57 14.62
C THR A 345 -2.28 -21.74 14.74
N ALA A 346 -1.06 -21.47 15.22
CA ALA A 346 -0.01 -22.43 15.58
C ALA A 346 0.64 -21.96 16.90
N PRO A 347 1.44 -22.79 17.58
CA PRO A 347 2.15 -22.39 18.80
C PRO A 347 2.97 -21.11 18.64
N ASP A 348 3.57 -20.93 17.46
CA ASP A 348 4.47 -19.81 17.15
C ASP A 348 3.84 -18.73 16.28
N THR A 349 2.56 -18.87 15.90
CA THR A 349 1.91 -17.95 14.94
C THR A 349 0.62 -17.37 15.50
N LEU A 350 0.61 -16.05 15.61
CA LEU A 350 -0.50 -15.22 16.07
C LEU A 350 -1.12 -14.48 14.89
N LEU A 351 -2.40 -14.74 14.61
CA LEU A 351 -3.23 -13.90 13.75
C LEU A 351 -3.93 -12.87 14.64
N PHE A 352 -3.89 -11.58 14.30
CA PHE A 352 -4.43 -10.53 15.16
C PHE A 352 -5.11 -9.40 14.40
N VAL A 353 -5.99 -8.71 15.09
CA VAL A 353 -6.51 -7.39 14.74
C VAL A 353 -6.01 -6.37 15.75
N SER A 354 -5.82 -5.14 15.33
CA SER A 354 -5.37 -4.02 16.16
C SER A 354 -6.24 -2.80 15.96
N GLY A 355 -6.23 -1.89 16.91
CA GLY A 355 -6.93 -0.62 16.78
C GLY A 355 -6.60 0.33 17.91
N GLY A 356 -6.78 1.61 17.67
CA GLY A 356 -6.46 2.62 18.66
C GLY A 356 -6.45 4.05 18.13
N TYR A 357 -5.74 4.90 18.83
CA TYR A 357 -5.56 6.30 18.53
C TYR A 357 -4.28 6.53 17.70
N ALA A 358 -4.37 7.43 16.73
CA ALA A 358 -3.25 7.87 15.92
C ALA A 358 -3.11 9.41 15.98
N ASN A 359 -1.87 9.90 15.87
CA ASN A 359 -1.57 11.32 15.79
C ASN A 359 -0.46 11.54 14.76
N ALA A 360 -0.81 12.10 13.61
CA ALA A 360 0.07 12.31 12.48
C ALA A 360 0.50 13.77 12.35
N GLY A 361 1.79 14.01 12.08
CA GLY A 361 2.33 15.34 11.82
C GLY A 361 2.26 15.67 10.34
N LEU A 362 1.39 16.61 9.93
CA LEU A 362 1.43 17.23 8.62
C LEU A 362 2.54 18.28 8.62
N GLY A 363 3.44 18.22 7.65
CA GLY A 363 4.49 19.22 7.45
C GLY A 363 3.95 20.48 6.79
N GLU A 364 4.75 21.53 6.78
CA GLU A 364 4.47 22.72 5.97
C GLU A 364 4.34 22.35 4.49
N THR A 365 3.38 22.98 3.81
CA THR A 365 3.26 22.94 2.37
C THR A 365 3.90 24.19 1.81
N LEU A 366 4.91 24.01 0.97
CA LEU A 366 5.64 25.08 0.32
C LEU A 366 5.08 25.30 -1.09
N LEU A 367 4.80 26.54 -1.44
CA LEU A 367 4.48 26.99 -2.79
C LEU A 367 5.65 27.79 -3.34
N THR A 368 6.09 27.49 -4.56
CA THR A 368 7.07 28.27 -5.30
C THR A 368 6.43 28.73 -6.60
N VAL A 369 6.56 30.03 -6.88
CA VAL A 369 6.07 30.67 -8.12
C VAL A 369 7.25 31.35 -8.81
N ASN A 370 7.56 30.91 -10.02
CA ASN A 370 8.74 31.32 -10.79
C ASN A 370 8.38 32.32 -11.92
N ILE A 371 7.43 33.22 -11.69
CA ILE A 371 7.04 34.29 -12.65
C ILE A 371 7.90 35.54 -12.51
N SER A 372 8.84 35.57 -11.57
CA SER A 372 9.75 36.69 -11.30
C SER A 372 11.17 36.17 -11.08
N ASP A 373 12.16 37.04 -11.28
CA ASP A 373 13.54 36.77 -10.94
C ASP A 373 13.98 37.69 -9.78
N PRO A 374 14.26 37.19 -8.57
CA PRO A 374 14.26 35.76 -8.19
C PRO A 374 12.83 35.18 -8.00
N PRO A 375 12.71 33.83 -8.02
CA PRO A 375 11.46 33.16 -7.74
C PRO A 375 10.91 33.49 -6.35
N VAL A 376 9.59 33.57 -6.22
CA VAL A 376 8.91 33.77 -4.94
C VAL A 376 8.51 32.44 -4.34
N SER A 377 8.98 32.14 -3.12
CA SER A 377 8.57 30.96 -2.36
C SER A 377 7.95 31.39 -1.05
N GLY A 378 6.88 30.69 -0.65
CA GLY A 378 6.19 30.93 0.60
C GLY A 378 5.53 29.67 1.15
N VAL A 379 5.09 29.76 2.41
CA VAL A 379 4.30 28.71 3.04
C VAL A 379 2.86 28.84 2.56
N LEU A 380 2.35 27.82 1.88
CA LEU A 380 0.93 27.73 1.49
C LEU A 380 0.09 27.28 2.68
N TYR A 381 0.58 26.27 3.43
CA TYR A 381 -0.07 25.80 4.65
C TYR A 381 0.96 25.54 5.75
N ASP A 382 0.61 25.94 6.97
CA ASP A 382 1.41 25.70 8.15
C ASP A 382 1.41 24.23 8.57
N ALA A 383 2.47 23.82 9.24
CA ALA A 383 2.56 22.49 9.83
C ALA A 383 1.48 22.30 10.91
N LYS A 384 0.83 21.14 10.92
CA LYS A 384 -0.24 20.81 11.86
C LYS A 384 -0.16 19.35 12.32
N ARG A 385 -0.61 19.07 13.53
CA ARG A 385 -0.83 17.68 13.96
C ARG A 385 -2.32 17.34 13.87
N LEU A 386 -2.59 16.18 13.30
CA LEU A 386 -3.94 15.66 13.10
C LEU A 386 -4.10 14.41 13.96
N SER A 387 -5.20 14.35 14.67
CA SER A 387 -5.62 13.21 15.48
C SER A 387 -6.56 12.31 14.72
N GLY A 388 -6.66 11.05 15.11
CA GLY A 388 -7.57 10.13 14.48
C GLY A 388 -7.56 8.76 15.12
N ALA A 389 -8.20 7.81 14.45
CA ALA A 389 -8.25 6.41 14.85
C ALA A 389 -7.58 5.52 13.81
N PHE A 390 -7.11 4.36 14.23
CA PHE A 390 -6.64 3.36 13.30
C PHE A 390 -7.26 2.00 13.58
N ILE A 391 -7.34 1.18 12.53
CA ILE A 391 -7.64 -0.24 12.57
C ILE A 391 -6.59 -0.98 11.77
N GLY A 392 -6.21 -2.18 12.21
CA GLY A 392 -5.23 -3.01 11.52
C GLY A 392 -5.51 -4.49 11.66
N ALA A 393 -4.84 -5.26 10.84
CA ALA A 393 -4.81 -6.71 10.92
C ALA A 393 -3.43 -7.22 10.51
N GLY A 394 -3.01 -8.33 11.11
CA GLY A 394 -1.68 -8.86 10.83
C GLY A 394 -1.45 -10.26 11.33
N ILE A 395 -0.26 -10.71 11.01
CA ILE A 395 0.30 -12.00 11.42
C ILE A 395 1.64 -11.76 12.12
N GLU A 396 1.88 -12.43 13.23
CA GLU A 396 3.17 -12.41 13.92
C GLU A 396 3.61 -13.84 14.18
N THR A 397 4.83 -14.17 13.75
CA THR A 397 5.39 -15.51 13.92
C THR A 397 6.71 -15.45 14.67
N LYS A 398 6.86 -16.26 15.71
CA LYS A 398 8.14 -16.45 16.40
C LYS A 398 9.11 -17.16 15.47
N ILE A 399 10.25 -16.54 15.23
CA ILE A 399 11.36 -17.11 14.45
C ILE A 399 12.45 -17.69 15.35
N TRP A 400 12.49 -17.23 16.62
CA TRP A 400 13.24 -17.79 17.74
C TRP A 400 12.43 -17.59 19.03
N ASP A 401 12.85 -18.20 20.11
CA ASP A 401 12.15 -18.11 21.40
C ASP A 401 11.84 -16.65 21.82
N SER A 402 12.79 -15.76 21.60
CA SER A 402 12.72 -14.36 21.97
C SER A 402 12.50 -13.38 20.83
N LEU A 403 12.43 -13.83 19.56
CA LEU A 403 12.31 -12.97 18.41
C LEU A 403 11.14 -13.39 17.52
N SER A 404 10.31 -12.42 17.15
CA SER A 404 9.19 -12.64 16.22
C SER A 404 9.24 -11.67 15.04
N LEU A 405 8.76 -12.14 13.90
CA LEU A 405 8.51 -11.37 12.69
C LEU A 405 7.01 -11.04 12.62
N LYS A 406 6.67 -9.77 12.52
CA LYS A 406 5.29 -9.28 12.41
C LYS A 406 5.08 -8.57 11.09
N ALA A 407 4.06 -8.99 10.34
CA ALA A 407 3.53 -8.30 9.17
C ALA A 407 2.15 -7.76 9.52
N GLU A 408 1.91 -6.49 9.31
CA GLU A 408 0.68 -5.81 9.69
C GLU A 408 0.27 -4.76 8.65
N TYR A 409 -1.00 -4.68 8.36
CA TYR A 409 -1.60 -3.57 7.64
C TYR A 409 -2.39 -2.69 8.60
N ARG A 410 -2.33 -1.36 8.40
CA ARG A 410 -3.14 -0.38 9.13
C ARG A 410 -3.78 0.61 8.19
N TYR A 411 -5.03 0.91 8.49
CA TYR A 411 -5.79 2.05 7.97
C TYR A 411 -5.95 3.06 9.09
N ILE A 412 -5.58 4.30 8.83
CA ILE A 412 -5.67 5.42 9.77
C ILE A 412 -6.61 6.45 9.16
N ASP A 413 -7.67 6.76 9.88
CA ASP A 413 -8.63 7.80 9.57
C ASP A 413 -8.33 8.99 10.47
N LEU A 414 -7.95 10.12 9.87
CA LEU A 414 -7.58 11.33 10.59
C LEU A 414 -8.75 12.32 10.58
N GLU A 415 -8.86 13.10 11.65
CA GLU A 415 -9.85 14.16 11.74
C GLU A 415 -9.66 15.19 10.62
N SER A 416 -10.77 15.60 10.02
CA SER A 416 -10.80 16.68 9.06
C SER A 416 -10.30 17.99 9.69
N ALA A 417 -9.59 18.81 8.93
CA ALA A 417 -9.01 20.03 9.42
C ALA A 417 -9.04 21.15 8.38
N THR A 418 -9.12 22.39 8.85
CA THR A 418 -8.85 23.56 8.01
C THR A 418 -7.39 23.95 8.15
N LEU A 419 -6.71 24.13 7.02
CA LEU A 419 -5.33 24.59 6.92
C LEU A 419 -5.30 26.11 6.75
N GLU A 420 -4.26 26.74 7.26
CA GLU A 420 -4.01 28.18 7.20
C GLU A 420 -2.62 28.43 6.56
N PRO A 421 -2.33 29.62 6.02
CA PRO A 421 -3.15 30.85 6.00
C PRO A 421 -4.19 30.89 4.88
N PHE A 422 -4.10 30.01 3.88
CA PHE A 422 -5.09 29.89 2.81
C PHE A 422 -6.09 28.82 3.21
N PRO A 423 -7.34 29.17 3.63
CA PRO A 423 -8.24 28.20 4.20
C PRO A 423 -8.61 27.12 3.17
N ALA A 424 -8.12 25.91 3.43
CA ALA A 424 -8.50 24.69 2.72
C ALA A 424 -8.96 23.64 3.75
N HIS A 425 -10.14 23.10 3.54
CA HIS A 425 -10.62 21.98 4.34
C HIS A 425 -10.03 20.69 3.81
N ILE A 426 -9.39 19.89 4.69
CA ILE A 426 -8.78 18.62 4.32
C ILE A 426 -9.41 17.47 5.09
N ASP A 427 -9.50 16.31 4.44
CA ASP A 427 -10.00 15.05 4.98
C ASP A 427 -8.99 13.95 4.62
N PRO A 428 -8.00 13.69 5.50
CA PRO A 428 -6.91 12.78 5.19
C PRO A 428 -7.10 11.40 5.79
N ASP A 429 -6.71 10.39 5.03
CA ASP A 429 -6.50 9.02 5.50
C ASP A 429 -5.10 8.50 5.12
N ILE A 430 -4.60 7.50 5.88
CA ILE A 430 -3.30 6.89 5.64
C ILE A 430 -3.42 5.38 5.70
N GLN A 431 -2.88 4.72 4.70
CA GLN A 431 -2.76 3.26 4.66
C GLN A 431 -1.30 2.87 4.68
N MET A 432 -0.97 1.83 5.44
CA MET A 432 0.40 1.38 5.58
C MET A 432 0.52 -0.13 5.65
N GLY A 433 1.49 -0.66 4.90
CA GLY A 433 2.01 -2.01 5.07
C GLY A 433 3.28 -1.97 5.94
N ARG A 434 3.35 -2.81 6.96
CA ARG A 434 4.40 -2.81 7.99
C ARG A 434 5.03 -4.17 8.12
N LEU A 435 6.35 -4.22 8.24
CA LEU A 435 7.11 -5.40 8.63
C LEU A 435 8.00 -5.05 9.83
N SER A 436 7.93 -5.84 10.89
CA SER A 436 8.63 -5.54 12.14
C SER A 436 9.26 -6.79 12.75
N LEU A 437 10.41 -6.61 13.36
CA LEU A 437 11.05 -7.58 14.24
C LEU A 437 10.79 -7.17 15.68
N ASN A 438 10.19 -8.05 16.47
CA ASN A 438 9.90 -7.83 17.89
C ASN A 438 10.75 -8.76 18.73
N TRP A 439 11.42 -8.18 19.72
CA TRP A 439 12.17 -8.91 20.72
C TRP A 439 11.36 -9.02 22.02
N ARG A 440 11.23 -10.23 22.54
CA ARG A 440 10.53 -10.60 23.76
C ARG A 440 11.54 -11.21 24.72
N PRO A 441 11.90 -10.54 25.85
CA PRO A 441 12.89 -11.06 26.81
C PRO A 441 12.45 -12.34 27.52
#